data_90a3adab58f55c22dd4f2a60bc3cdd9c
#
_entry.id   90a3adab58f55c22dd4f2a60bc3cdd9c
#
_cell.length_a   1.000
_cell.length_b   1.000
_cell.length_c   1.000
_cell.angle_alpha   90.00
_cell.angle_beta   90.00
_cell.angle_gamma   90.00
#
_symmetry.space_group_name_H-M   'P 1'
#
loop_
_entity.id
_entity.type
_entity.pdbx_description
1 polymer ?
#
loop_
_entity_poly.entity_id
_entity_poly.type
_entity_poly.pdbx_seq_one_letter_code
_entity_poly.pdbx_strand_id
1 'polypeptide(L)'
;MAILYFRHAMQYKRILLKLSGEALMGTQQYGIDTSVVMQYAEEIKALIEKDVQVAIVIGGGNIYRGVQATASGIDRVQGDYMGMLATVINSMALQSGLEKLGVNTRLLTALEIKQVAEPFIKRRAVRHLEKGRVVIFGAGTGNPYFTTDTAAALRATEIEANVILKGTRVDGIYDSDPEKNPNAIKYTSISYADAISQKLNVMDMTAFTLCQENNIPIIVFNMNKEDNLMKVVSGEAIGTLVSSRA
;
A
#
# COMPACT_ATOMS: atom_id res chain seq x y z
N MET A 1 -3.18 -36.67 -23.83
CA MET A 1 -2.23 -35.59 -24.04
C MET A 1 -2.48 -34.57 -22.94
N ALA A 2 -1.76 -34.63 -21.83
CA ALA A 2 -1.95 -33.74 -20.69
C ALA A 2 -1.27 -32.41 -21.02
N ILE A 3 -2.06 -31.33 -21.15
CA ILE A 3 -1.54 -29.99 -21.26
C ILE A 3 -1.04 -29.61 -19.88
N LEU A 4 0.28 -29.70 -19.68
CA LEU A 4 0.95 -29.12 -18.53
C LEU A 4 0.76 -27.59 -18.61
N TYR A 5 -0.24 -27.06 -17.88
CA TYR A 5 -0.29 -25.64 -17.55
C TYR A 5 0.93 -25.34 -16.68
N PHE A 6 1.96 -24.76 -17.27
CA PHE A 6 3.01 -24.08 -16.51
C PHE A 6 2.32 -22.96 -15.71
N ARG A 7 2.01 -23.23 -14.45
CA ARG A 7 1.68 -22.17 -13.49
C ARG A 7 2.93 -21.31 -13.43
N HIS A 8 2.92 -20.14 -14.03
CA HIS A 8 3.96 -19.14 -13.79
C HIS A 8 3.98 -18.89 -12.28
N ALA A 9 5.06 -19.30 -11.65
CA ALA A 9 5.23 -19.07 -10.21
C ALA A 9 5.27 -17.57 -9.98
N MET A 10 4.44 -17.06 -9.05
CA MET A 10 4.49 -15.65 -8.65
C MET A 10 5.88 -15.35 -8.08
N GLN A 11 6.49 -14.25 -8.50
CA GLN A 11 7.79 -13.81 -8.00
C GLN A 11 7.74 -13.49 -6.50
N TYR A 12 6.61 -12.90 -6.05
CA TYR A 12 6.42 -12.51 -4.67
C TYR A 12 5.28 -13.32 -4.04
N LYS A 13 5.60 -14.04 -2.96
CA LYS A 13 4.61 -14.86 -2.24
C LYS A 13 3.83 -14.08 -1.20
N ARG A 14 4.47 -13.12 -0.50
CA ARG A 14 3.85 -12.25 0.50
C ARG A 14 4.17 -10.81 0.16
N ILE A 15 3.14 -10.03 -0.09
CA ILE A 15 3.27 -8.62 -0.46
C ILE A 15 2.62 -7.71 0.57
N LEU A 16 3.13 -6.49 0.70
CA LEU A 16 2.41 -5.40 1.31
C LEU A 16 2.04 -4.38 0.23
N LEU A 17 0.75 -4.24 -0.04
CA LEU A 17 0.20 -3.26 -0.96
C LEU A 17 -0.10 -1.96 -0.20
N LYS A 18 0.59 -0.87 -0.56
CA LYS A 18 0.34 0.46 -0.01
C LYS A 18 -0.47 1.27 -1.01
N LEU A 19 -1.64 1.71 -0.61
CA LEU A 19 -2.55 2.54 -1.40
C LEU A 19 -2.67 3.95 -0.81
N SER A 20 -2.80 4.96 -1.68
CA SER A 20 -3.20 6.29 -1.25
C SER A 20 -4.70 6.31 -0.94
N GLY A 21 -5.12 7.00 0.13
CA GLY A 21 -6.53 7.23 0.37
C GLY A 21 -7.20 7.99 -0.78
N GLU A 22 -6.47 8.92 -1.41
CA GLU A 22 -6.96 9.66 -2.58
C GLU A 22 -7.31 8.77 -3.76
N ALA A 23 -6.68 7.60 -3.87
CA ALA A 23 -7.01 6.63 -4.90
C ALA A 23 -8.45 6.10 -4.78
N LEU A 24 -9.05 6.13 -3.58
CA LEU A 24 -10.44 5.72 -3.36
C LEU A 24 -11.49 6.77 -3.72
N MET A 25 -11.09 8.00 -4.07
CA MET A 25 -12.03 9.06 -4.43
C MET A 25 -12.64 8.88 -5.82
N GLY A 26 -11.99 8.13 -6.71
CA GLY A 26 -12.37 8.10 -8.12
C GLY A 26 -12.28 9.49 -8.73
N THR A 27 -13.38 9.96 -9.32
CA THR A 27 -13.53 11.31 -9.88
C THR A 27 -14.03 12.35 -8.87
N GLN A 28 -14.31 11.94 -7.62
CA GLN A 28 -14.81 12.81 -6.57
C GLN A 28 -13.64 13.63 -5.96
N GLN A 29 -13.99 14.75 -5.31
CA GLN A 29 -13.00 15.60 -4.62
C GLN A 29 -12.68 15.11 -3.20
N TYR A 30 -13.54 14.28 -2.61
CA TYR A 30 -13.40 13.72 -1.25
C TYR A 30 -14.27 12.46 -1.12
N GLY A 31 -14.03 11.70 -0.06
CA GLY A 31 -14.84 10.54 0.28
C GLY A 31 -14.37 9.26 -0.40
N ILE A 32 -15.27 8.31 -0.57
CA ILE A 32 -15.01 6.96 -1.07
C ILE A 32 -15.93 6.67 -2.24
N ASP A 33 -15.35 6.37 -3.40
CA ASP A 33 -16.06 5.88 -4.57
C ASP A 33 -16.13 4.34 -4.49
N THR A 34 -17.35 3.83 -4.35
CA THR A 34 -17.57 2.39 -4.22
C THR A 34 -17.20 1.61 -5.48
N SER A 35 -17.22 2.23 -6.66
CA SER A 35 -16.79 1.59 -7.91
C SER A 35 -15.28 1.34 -7.91
N VAL A 36 -14.50 2.31 -7.44
CA VAL A 36 -13.05 2.17 -7.29
C VAL A 36 -12.69 1.13 -6.22
N VAL A 37 -13.43 1.11 -5.10
CA VAL A 37 -13.26 0.07 -4.07
C VAL A 37 -13.47 -1.32 -4.67
N MET A 38 -14.52 -1.51 -5.48
CA MET A 38 -14.79 -2.78 -6.15
C MET A 38 -13.71 -3.15 -7.15
N GLN A 39 -13.24 -2.20 -7.97
CA GLN A 39 -12.14 -2.43 -8.91
C GLN A 39 -10.88 -2.92 -8.17
N TYR A 40 -10.49 -2.27 -7.08
CA TYR A 40 -9.32 -2.70 -6.30
C TYR A 40 -9.55 -4.06 -5.62
N ALA A 41 -10.77 -4.33 -5.17
CA ALA A 41 -11.11 -5.62 -4.58
C ALA A 41 -10.99 -6.77 -5.61
N GLU A 42 -11.37 -6.55 -6.86
CA GLU A 42 -11.21 -7.51 -7.96
C GLU A 42 -9.73 -7.79 -8.28
N GLU A 43 -8.91 -6.77 -8.40
CA GLU A 43 -7.45 -6.89 -8.61
C GLU A 43 -6.79 -7.69 -7.46
N ILE A 44 -7.18 -7.41 -6.21
CA ILE A 44 -6.64 -8.10 -5.03
C ILE A 44 -7.15 -9.56 -5.00
N LYS A 45 -8.42 -9.81 -5.30
CA LYS A 45 -8.99 -11.17 -5.38
C LYS A 45 -8.22 -12.02 -6.37
N ALA A 46 -7.86 -11.50 -7.54
CA ALA A 46 -7.09 -12.23 -8.55
C ALA A 46 -5.74 -12.71 -8.02
N LEU A 47 -5.07 -11.95 -7.12
CA LEU A 47 -3.84 -12.39 -6.46
C LEU A 47 -4.08 -13.50 -5.44
N ILE A 48 -5.18 -13.43 -4.68
CA ILE A 48 -5.53 -14.48 -3.69
C ILE A 48 -5.79 -15.80 -4.40
N GLU A 49 -6.42 -15.79 -5.57
CA GLU A 49 -6.65 -16.97 -6.40
C GLU A 49 -5.34 -17.59 -6.96
N LYS A 50 -4.22 -16.87 -6.87
CA LYS A 50 -2.86 -17.34 -7.20
C LYS A 50 -2.03 -17.70 -5.96
N ASP A 51 -2.65 -17.87 -4.80
CA ASP A 51 -2.01 -18.18 -3.52
C ASP A 51 -1.01 -17.11 -3.03
N VAL A 52 -1.16 -15.84 -3.46
CA VAL A 52 -0.39 -14.71 -2.94
C VAL A 52 -0.95 -14.25 -1.61
N GLN A 53 -0.10 -14.07 -0.62
CA GLN A 53 -0.46 -13.52 0.68
C GLN A 53 -0.45 -11.99 0.59
N VAL A 54 -1.60 -11.36 0.76
CA VAL A 54 -1.78 -9.91 0.56
C VAL A 54 -2.04 -9.22 1.89
N ALA A 55 -1.15 -8.31 2.26
CA ALA A 55 -1.35 -7.32 3.31
C ALA A 55 -1.52 -5.93 2.69
N ILE A 56 -2.35 -5.07 3.30
CA ILE A 56 -2.69 -3.76 2.75
C ILE A 56 -2.54 -2.69 3.82
N VAL A 57 -1.92 -1.57 3.45
CA VAL A 57 -1.95 -0.30 4.18
C VAL A 57 -2.57 0.75 3.27
N ILE A 58 -3.58 1.46 3.76
CA ILE A 58 -4.25 2.49 2.98
C ILE A 58 -4.21 3.84 3.70
N GLY A 59 -3.97 4.93 2.94
CA GLY A 59 -3.98 6.28 3.46
C GLY A 59 -5.39 6.80 3.79
N GLY A 60 -5.46 7.95 4.48
CA GLY A 60 -6.72 8.61 4.87
C GLY A 60 -6.97 9.97 4.18
N GLY A 61 -6.14 10.36 3.21
CA GLY A 61 -6.13 11.72 2.65
C GLY A 61 -7.38 12.14 1.86
N ASN A 62 -8.22 11.17 1.46
CA ASN A 62 -9.53 11.42 0.85
C ASN A 62 -10.62 11.84 1.86
N ILE A 63 -10.42 11.55 3.13
CA ILE A 63 -11.36 11.86 4.21
C ILE A 63 -10.83 13.01 5.05
N TYR A 64 -9.53 12.96 5.44
CA TYR A 64 -8.92 13.93 6.31
C TYR A 64 -7.43 14.09 6.03
N ARG A 65 -6.96 15.33 5.87
CA ARG A 65 -5.55 15.68 5.66
C ARG A 65 -5.01 16.46 6.85
N GLY A 66 -4.18 15.82 7.67
CA GLY A 66 -3.61 16.40 8.88
C GLY A 66 -2.83 17.71 8.65
N VAL A 67 -2.15 17.85 7.51
CA VAL A 67 -1.43 19.08 7.15
C VAL A 67 -2.39 20.28 6.96
N GLN A 68 -3.56 20.06 6.38
CA GLN A 68 -4.58 21.11 6.24
C GLN A 68 -5.23 21.46 7.58
N ALA A 69 -5.33 20.51 8.49
CA ALA A 69 -5.86 20.72 9.83
C ALA A 69 -4.98 21.65 10.67
N THR A 70 -3.67 21.52 10.59
CA THR A 70 -2.73 22.40 11.28
C THR A 70 -2.88 23.86 10.82
N ALA A 71 -3.10 24.07 9.52
CA ALA A 71 -3.39 25.39 8.98
C ALA A 71 -4.72 25.98 9.48
N SER A 72 -5.64 25.12 9.94
CA SER A 72 -6.94 25.50 10.53
C SER A 72 -6.92 25.62 12.06
N GLY A 73 -5.73 25.57 12.70
CA GLY A 73 -5.56 25.72 14.15
C GLY A 73 -5.80 24.45 14.97
N ILE A 74 -5.95 23.29 14.32
CA ILE A 74 -6.03 21.99 15.02
C ILE A 74 -4.62 21.56 15.45
N ASP A 75 -4.49 21.10 16.69
CA ASP A 75 -3.24 20.53 17.20
C ASP A 75 -2.76 19.37 16.31
N ARG A 76 -1.45 19.29 16.10
CA ARG A 76 -0.82 18.28 15.24
C ARG A 76 -1.13 16.87 15.67
N VAL A 77 -1.03 16.57 16.96
CA VAL A 77 -1.29 15.23 17.51
C VAL A 77 -2.75 14.83 17.29
N GLN A 78 -3.67 15.78 17.55
CA GLN A 78 -5.09 15.58 17.30
C GLN A 78 -5.37 15.34 15.81
N GLY A 79 -4.77 16.13 14.92
CA GLY A 79 -4.89 15.98 13.48
C GLY A 79 -4.37 14.62 12.98
N ASP A 80 -3.27 14.13 13.53
CA ASP A 80 -2.70 12.82 13.19
C ASP A 80 -3.63 11.68 13.63
N TYR A 81 -4.26 11.76 14.83
CA TYR A 81 -5.26 10.79 15.25
C TYR A 81 -6.51 10.80 14.34
N MET A 82 -6.98 11.96 13.92
CA MET A 82 -8.08 12.06 12.96
C MET A 82 -7.69 11.40 11.61
N GLY A 83 -6.46 11.61 11.15
CA GLY A 83 -5.91 10.92 9.97
C GLY A 83 -5.84 9.40 10.14
N MET A 84 -5.44 8.91 11.33
CA MET A 84 -5.45 7.48 11.63
C MET A 84 -6.87 6.90 11.58
N LEU A 85 -7.86 7.58 12.14
CA LEU A 85 -9.27 7.16 12.07
C LEU A 85 -9.79 7.16 10.61
N ALA A 86 -9.38 8.13 9.79
CA ALA A 86 -9.71 8.17 8.37
C ALA A 86 -9.17 6.92 7.64
N THR A 87 -7.97 6.44 7.99
CA THR A 87 -7.46 5.17 7.42
C THR A 87 -8.29 3.97 7.83
N VAL A 88 -8.87 3.95 9.04
CA VAL A 88 -9.75 2.88 9.49
C VAL A 88 -11.04 2.85 8.66
N ILE A 89 -11.63 4.02 8.39
CA ILE A 89 -12.83 4.13 7.52
C ILE A 89 -12.54 3.55 6.13
N ASN A 90 -11.43 3.95 5.50
CA ASN A 90 -11.03 3.41 4.20
C ASN A 90 -10.77 1.90 4.24
N SER A 91 -10.16 1.41 5.32
CA SER A 91 -9.89 -0.01 5.51
C SER A 91 -11.19 -0.82 5.62
N MET A 92 -12.19 -0.30 6.33
CA MET A 92 -13.53 -0.93 6.42
C MET A 92 -14.25 -0.96 5.07
N ALA A 93 -14.14 0.12 4.28
CA ALA A 93 -14.72 0.16 2.94
C ALA A 93 -14.08 -0.89 2.02
N LEU A 94 -12.76 -0.99 2.01
CA LEU A 94 -12.04 -1.99 1.21
C LEU A 94 -12.34 -3.42 1.71
N GLN A 95 -12.41 -3.63 3.03
CA GLN A 95 -12.84 -4.90 3.62
C GLN A 95 -14.21 -5.32 3.10
N SER A 96 -15.20 -4.41 3.15
CA SER A 96 -16.55 -4.67 2.65
C SER A 96 -16.56 -5.04 1.16
N GLY A 97 -15.76 -4.34 0.33
CA GLY A 97 -15.63 -4.65 -1.11
C GLY A 97 -15.07 -6.06 -1.34
N LEU A 98 -14.00 -6.43 -0.63
CA LEU A 98 -13.38 -7.75 -0.73
C LEU A 98 -14.33 -8.87 -0.26
N GLU A 99 -14.99 -8.68 0.87
CA GLU A 99 -15.92 -9.68 1.43
C GLU A 99 -17.15 -9.87 0.54
N LYS A 100 -17.62 -8.82 -0.14
CA LYS A 100 -18.67 -8.92 -1.16
C LYS A 100 -18.27 -9.82 -2.34
N LEU A 101 -16.98 -9.91 -2.66
CA LEU A 101 -16.42 -10.81 -3.68
C LEU A 101 -16.08 -12.21 -3.14
N GLY A 102 -16.41 -12.51 -1.87
CA GLY A 102 -16.14 -13.79 -1.22
C GLY A 102 -14.70 -13.94 -0.71
N VAL A 103 -13.90 -12.86 -0.67
CA VAL A 103 -12.54 -12.89 -0.14
C VAL A 103 -12.57 -12.76 1.38
N ASN A 104 -11.95 -13.71 2.07
CA ASN A 104 -11.81 -13.63 3.53
C ASN A 104 -10.82 -12.53 3.92
N THR A 105 -11.23 -11.63 4.81
CA THR A 105 -10.39 -10.50 5.24
C THR A 105 -10.22 -10.46 6.75
N ARG A 106 -9.23 -9.68 7.23
CA ARG A 106 -9.10 -9.24 8.62
C ARG A 106 -8.58 -7.82 8.66
N LEU A 107 -9.33 -6.95 9.32
CA LEU A 107 -8.88 -5.60 9.64
C LEU A 107 -8.19 -5.62 11.00
N LEU A 108 -6.92 -5.20 11.03
CA LEU A 108 -6.12 -5.07 12.25
C LEU A 108 -5.73 -3.60 12.41
N THR A 109 -5.94 -3.05 13.61
CA THR A 109 -5.67 -1.63 13.87
C THR A 109 -4.61 -1.43 14.93
N ALA A 110 -3.80 -0.39 14.75
CA ALA A 110 -2.79 0.04 15.71
C ALA A 110 -3.41 0.79 16.91
N LEU A 111 -4.59 1.41 16.72
CA LEU A 111 -5.43 1.92 17.80
C LEU A 111 -6.45 0.85 18.20
N GLU A 112 -6.74 0.73 19.49
CA GLU A 112 -7.68 -0.25 19.98
C GLU A 112 -9.13 0.20 19.74
N ILE A 113 -9.79 -0.40 18.75
CA ILE A 113 -11.18 -0.13 18.36
C ILE A 113 -11.92 -1.47 18.24
N LYS A 114 -12.12 -2.14 19.37
CA LYS A 114 -12.59 -3.53 19.48
C LYS A 114 -13.89 -3.82 18.73
N GLN A 115 -14.76 -2.83 18.56
CA GLN A 115 -16.06 -2.99 17.89
C GLN A 115 -15.93 -3.18 16.37
N VAL A 116 -14.83 -2.75 15.75
CA VAL A 116 -14.71 -2.74 14.29
C VAL A 116 -13.47 -3.49 13.76
N ALA A 117 -12.46 -3.72 14.62
CA ALA A 117 -11.18 -4.31 14.17
C ALA A 117 -10.49 -5.10 15.27
N GLU A 118 -9.64 -6.05 14.87
CA GLU A 118 -8.74 -6.72 15.79
C GLU A 118 -7.57 -5.81 16.16
N PRO A 119 -7.08 -5.81 17.41
CA PRO A 119 -5.81 -5.14 17.72
C PRO A 119 -4.66 -5.82 16.97
N PHE A 120 -3.73 -5.01 16.46
CA PHE A 120 -2.57 -5.53 15.75
C PHE A 120 -1.67 -6.35 16.69
N ILE A 121 -1.42 -7.59 16.31
CA ILE A 121 -0.42 -8.48 16.90
C ILE A 121 0.28 -9.20 15.74
N LYS A 122 1.62 -9.07 15.62
CA LYS A 122 2.41 -9.65 14.52
C LYS A 122 2.04 -11.10 14.23
N ARG A 123 2.07 -11.97 15.25
CA ARG A 123 1.81 -13.41 15.07
C ARG A 123 0.39 -13.69 14.55
N ARG A 124 -0.58 -12.87 14.94
CA ARG A 124 -1.97 -12.97 14.46
C ARG A 124 -2.08 -12.56 13.00
N ALA A 125 -1.44 -11.43 12.62
CA ALA A 125 -1.38 -10.97 11.23
C ALA A 125 -0.76 -12.03 10.31
N VAL A 126 0.41 -12.56 10.67
CA VAL A 126 1.07 -13.63 9.90
C VAL A 126 0.17 -14.87 9.78
N ARG A 127 -0.48 -15.29 10.88
CA ARG A 127 -1.40 -16.43 10.84
C ARG A 127 -2.61 -16.21 9.94
N HIS A 128 -3.11 -14.99 9.84
CA HIS A 128 -4.18 -14.67 8.88
C HIS A 128 -3.70 -14.79 7.45
N LEU A 129 -2.52 -14.25 7.13
CA LEU A 129 -1.93 -14.36 5.79
C LEU A 129 -1.68 -15.81 5.39
N GLU A 130 -1.15 -16.63 6.28
CA GLU A 130 -0.92 -18.06 6.06
C GLU A 130 -2.23 -18.84 5.79
N LYS A 131 -3.36 -18.37 6.30
CA LYS A 131 -4.70 -18.93 6.03
C LYS A 131 -5.35 -18.38 4.75
N GLY A 132 -4.62 -17.67 3.90
CA GLY A 132 -5.12 -17.08 2.67
C GLY A 132 -6.11 -15.92 2.89
N ARG A 133 -6.07 -15.26 4.05
CA ARG A 133 -6.89 -14.07 4.34
C ARG A 133 -6.14 -12.82 3.93
N VAL A 134 -6.83 -11.87 3.34
CA VAL A 134 -6.29 -10.50 3.17
C VAL A 134 -6.25 -9.82 4.52
N VAL A 135 -5.10 -9.27 4.88
CA VAL A 135 -4.92 -8.48 6.10
C VAL A 135 -4.88 -7.01 5.76
N ILE A 136 -5.76 -6.21 6.34
CA ILE A 136 -5.78 -4.76 6.14
C ILE A 136 -5.33 -4.11 7.44
N PHE A 137 -4.33 -3.23 7.37
CA PHE A 137 -3.80 -2.51 8.53
C PHE A 137 -4.36 -1.09 8.56
N GLY A 138 -5.17 -0.80 9.58
CA GLY A 138 -5.73 0.53 9.86
C GLY A 138 -4.99 1.24 10.99
N ALA A 139 -5.26 2.53 11.13
CA ALA A 139 -4.70 3.43 12.13
C ALA A 139 -3.16 3.62 12.05
N GLY A 140 -2.58 3.44 10.88
CA GLY A 140 -1.17 3.74 10.64
C GLY A 140 -0.21 2.99 11.57
N THR A 141 0.71 3.73 12.21
CA THR A 141 1.60 3.20 13.25
C THR A 141 0.96 3.18 14.64
N GLY A 142 -0.18 3.86 14.83
CA GLY A 142 -0.78 4.14 16.13
C GLY A 142 -0.16 5.33 16.87
N ASN A 143 0.87 5.95 16.32
CA ASN A 143 1.59 7.07 16.90
C ASN A 143 1.51 8.31 16.00
N PRO A 144 1.29 9.51 16.57
CA PRO A 144 1.41 10.76 15.84
C PRO A 144 2.81 10.96 15.22
N TYR A 145 2.92 11.90 14.30
CA TYR A 145 4.14 12.28 13.57
C TYR A 145 4.61 11.30 12.50
N PHE A 146 3.99 10.14 12.34
CA PHE A 146 4.32 9.16 11.30
C PHE A 146 3.27 9.16 10.19
N THR A 147 3.72 8.89 8.98
CA THR A 147 2.84 8.77 7.81
C THR A 147 2.38 7.33 7.60
N THR A 148 1.49 7.14 6.63
CA THR A 148 1.10 5.79 6.17
C THR A 148 2.19 5.09 5.37
N ASP A 149 3.18 5.82 4.82
CA ASP A 149 4.36 5.21 4.20
C ASP A 149 5.24 4.57 5.29
N THR A 150 5.48 5.27 6.41
CA THR A 150 6.15 4.69 7.58
C THR A 150 5.41 3.47 8.12
N ALA A 151 4.07 3.54 8.20
CA ALA A 151 3.27 2.40 8.63
C ALA A 151 3.44 1.20 7.67
N ALA A 152 3.46 1.43 6.36
CA ALA A 152 3.66 0.38 5.37
C ALA A 152 5.03 -0.28 5.53
N ALA A 153 6.11 0.49 5.69
CA ALA A 153 7.45 -0.03 5.92
C ALA A 153 7.53 -0.87 7.21
N LEU A 154 6.96 -0.37 8.32
CA LEU A 154 6.93 -1.06 9.59
C LEU A 154 6.15 -2.39 9.50
N ARG A 155 4.94 -2.37 8.95
CA ARG A 155 4.12 -3.59 8.80
C ARG A 155 4.75 -4.59 7.84
N ALA A 156 5.37 -4.14 6.75
CA ALA A 156 6.07 -5.03 5.82
C ALA A 156 7.22 -5.78 6.51
N THR A 157 8.01 -5.07 7.32
CA THR A 157 9.09 -5.66 8.12
C THR A 157 8.54 -6.67 9.12
N GLU A 158 7.51 -6.31 9.87
CA GLU A 158 6.91 -7.16 10.92
C GLU A 158 6.32 -8.45 10.37
N ILE A 159 5.64 -8.40 9.20
CA ILE A 159 5.03 -9.58 8.58
C ILE A 159 5.98 -10.32 7.63
N GLU A 160 7.23 -9.87 7.50
CA GLU A 160 8.23 -10.45 6.60
C GLU A 160 7.74 -10.49 5.14
N ALA A 161 7.24 -9.33 4.65
CA ALA A 161 6.82 -9.18 3.27
C ALA A 161 8.03 -9.24 2.31
N ASN A 162 7.85 -9.84 1.15
CA ASN A 162 8.91 -9.93 0.14
C ASN A 162 9.14 -8.59 -0.57
N VAL A 163 8.12 -7.72 -0.61
CA VAL A 163 8.12 -6.45 -1.33
C VAL A 163 7.01 -5.53 -0.81
N ILE A 164 7.25 -4.23 -0.86
CA ILE A 164 6.20 -3.22 -0.75
C ILE A 164 5.81 -2.78 -2.17
N LEU A 165 4.55 -2.92 -2.51
CA LEU A 165 3.96 -2.44 -3.75
C LEU A 165 3.27 -1.11 -3.49
N LYS A 166 3.86 0.00 -3.93
CA LYS A 166 3.29 1.33 -3.80
C LYS A 166 2.43 1.65 -5.02
N GLY A 167 1.13 1.45 -4.89
CA GLY A 167 0.14 1.83 -5.91
C GLY A 167 -0.08 3.33 -5.94
N THR A 168 0.18 3.94 -7.10
CA THR A 168 0.09 5.39 -7.34
C THR A 168 -0.69 5.69 -8.61
N ARG A 169 -0.85 6.99 -8.96
CA ARG A 169 -1.41 7.43 -10.27
C ARG A 169 -0.36 7.46 -11.37
N VAL A 170 0.92 7.59 -11.01
CA VAL A 170 2.04 7.59 -11.95
C VAL A 170 2.61 6.18 -12.10
N ASP A 171 3.23 5.90 -13.23
CA ASP A 171 3.66 4.54 -13.57
C ASP A 171 5.09 4.20 -13.10
N GLY A 172 5.68 5.04 -12.23
CA GLY A 172 7.01 4.80 -11.64
C GLY A 172 7.60 6.05 -11.01
N ILE A 173 8.90 6.00 -10.75
CA ILE A 173 9.71 7.12 -10.24
C ILE A 173 10.40 7.77 -11.42
N TYR A 174 10.44 9.10 -11.42
CA TYR A 174 11.04 9.94 -12.45
C TYR A 174 12.10 10.85 -11.84
N ASP A 175 13.02 11.33 -12.66
CA ASP A 175 14.04 12.33 -12.31
C ASP A 175 13.42 13.71 -11.97
N SER A 176 12.23 13.96 -12.50
CA SER A 176 11.44 15.17 -12.26
C SER A 176 9.94 14.85 -12.32
N ASP A 177 9.09 15.77 -11.91
CA ASP A 177 7.63 15.57 -11.93
C ASP A 177 7.09 15.43 -13.37
N PRO A 178 6.61 14.24 -13.79
CA PRO A 178 6.16 14.01 -15.16
C PRO A 178 4.88 14.78 -15.52
N GLU A 179 4.09 15.23 -14.52
CA GLU A 179 2.91 16.08 -14.76
C GLU A 179 3.31 17.52 -15.13
N LYS A 180 4.52 17.95 -14.75
CA LYS A 180 5.05 19.28 -15.03
C LYS A 180 6.12 19.31 -16.14
N ASN A 181 6.89 18.23 -16.24
CA ASN A 181 7.96 18.08 -17.22
C ASN A 181 7.70 16.90 -18.16
N PRO A 182 7.24 17.14 -19.39
CA PRO A 182 6.98 16.05 -20.35
C PRO A 182 8.25 15.30 -20.79
N ASN A 183 9.45 15.83 -20.49
CA ASN A 183 10.73 15.18 -20.77
C ASN A 183 11.27 14.43 -19.54
N ALA A 184 10.50 14.27 -18.49
CA ALA A 184 10.91 13.51 -17.30
C ALA A 184 11.27 12.06 -17.68
N ILE A 185 12.41 11.59 -17.19
CA ILE A 185 12.94 10.26 -17.49
C ILE A 185 12.52 9.31 -16.34
N LYS A 186 11.83 8.25 -16.71
CA LYS A 186 11.44 7.21 -15.74
C LYS A 186 12.61 6.27 -15.46
N TYR A 187 12.83 5.98 -14.18
CA TYR A 187 13.74 4.91 -13.76
C TYR A 187 13.05 3.54 -13.86
N THR A 188 13.74 2.56 -14.41
CA THR A 188 13.32 1.15 -14.34
C THR A 188 13.67 0.57 -12.97
N SER A 189 14.88 0.88 -12.47
CA SER A 189 15.35 0.58 -11.13
C SER A 189 16.21 1.72 -10.60
N ILE A 190 16.29 1.85 -9.29
CA ILE A 190 17.13 2.83 -8.61
C ILE A 190 17.54 2.30 -7.24
N SER A 191 18.77 2.60 -6.81
CA SER A 191 19.18 2.24 -5.45
C SER A 191 18.56 3.18 -4.40
N TYR A 192 18.45 2.71 -3.14
CA TYR A 192 18.04 3.58 -2.04
C TYR A 192 18.95 4.80 -1.91
N ALA A 193 20.29 4.59 -2.04
CA ALA A 193 21.26 5.65 -1.92
C ALA A 193 21.08 6.73 -3.00
N ASP A 194 20.86 6.32 -4.27
CA ASP A 194 20.65 7.24 -5.38
C ASP A 194 19.32 7.99 -5.24
N ALA A 195 18.25 7.31 -4.84
CA ALA A 195 16.96 7.95 -4.63
C ALA A 195 17.01 9.01 -3.53
N ILE A 196 17.76 8.76 -2.44
CA ILE A 196 17.99 9.72 -1.37
C ILE A 196 18.85 10.89 -1.87
N SER A 197 19.96 10.62 -2.53
CA SER A 197 20.91 11.64 -3.00
C SER A 197 20.24 12.60 -4.00
N GLN A 198 19.37 12.09 -4.84
CA GLN A 198 18.60 12.84 -5.84
C GLN A 198 17.31 13.46 -5.26
N LYS A 199 17.03 13.25 -3.96
CA LYS A 199 15.84 13.76 -3.27
C LYS A 199 14.53 13.39 -3.96
N LEU A 200 14.45 12.17 -4.51
CA LEU A 200 13.25 11.69 -5.19
C LEU A 200 12.14 11.41 -4.16
N ASN A 201 10.96 11.90 -4.44
CA ASN A 201 9.82 11.81 -3.53
C ASN A 201 9.09 10.46 -3.66
N VAL A 202 9.76 9.39 -3.21
CA VAL A 202 9.22 8.02 -3.27
C VAL A 202 8.33 7.73 -2.06
N MET A 203 8.88 7.90 -0.87
CA MET A 203 8.23 7.75 0.44
C MET A 203 8.83 8.78 1.40
N ASP A 204 8.26 8.94 2.60
CA ASP A 204 8.95 9.73 3.62
C ASP A 204 10.28 9.06 4.04
N MET A 205 11.22 9.88 4.53
CA MET A 205 12.57 9.42 4.83
C MET A 205 12.61 8.31 5.87
N THR A 206 11.71 8.34 6.86
CA THR A 206 11.64 7.30 7.90
C THR A 206 11.25 5.96 7.30
N ALA A 207 10.23 5.94 6.44
CA ALA A 207 9.82 4.73 5.72
C ALA A 207 10.95 4.20 4.83
N PHE A 208 11.61 5.10 4.12
CA PHE A 208 12.67 4.77 3.18
C PHE A 208 13.88 4.13 3.87
N THR A 209 14.34 4.75 4.98
CA THR A 209 15.45 4.21 5.79
C THR A 209 15.10 2.86 6.39
N LEU A 210 13.88 2.70 6.91
CA LEU A 210 13.42 1.42 7.46
C LEU A 210 13.43 0.29 6.41
N CYS A 211 12.98 0.59 5.18
CA CYS A 211 13.03 -0.38 4.08
C CYS A 211 14.48 -0.71 3.68
N GLN A 212 15.36 0.28 3.61
CA GLN A 212 16.78 0.10 3.28
C GLN A 212 17.48 -0.80 4.31
N GLU A 213 17.33 -0.51 5.61
CA GLU A 213 17.96 -1.27 6.71
C GLU A 213 17.49 -2.73 6.76
N ASN A 214 16.24 -2.98 6.38
CA ASN A 214 15.65 -4.33 6.38
C ASN A 214 15.68 -5.01 5.00
N ASN A 215 16.31 -4.39 3.98
CA ASN A 215 16.40 -4.89 2.61
C ASN A 215 15.04 -5.26 1.99
N ILE A 216 14.01 -4.49 2.27
CA ILE A 216 12.66 -4.70 1.71
C ILE A 216 12.54 -3.89 0.41
N PRO A 217 12.49 -4.48 -0.77
CA PRO A 217 12.34 -3.74 -2.02
C PRO A 217 10.98 -3.03 -2.08
N ILE A 218 10.96 -1.89 -2.77
CA ILE A 218 9.74 -1.11 -3.05
C ILE A 218 9.54 -1.08 -4.56
N ILE A 219 8.34 -1.36 -5.04
CA ILE A 219 7.97 -1.16 -6.43
C ILE A 219 6.89 -0.08 -6.48
N VAL A 220 7.19 1.02 -7.19
CA VAL A 220 6.24 2.10 -7.45
C VAL A 220 5.62 1.89 -8.83
N PHE A 221 4.31 1.79 -8.91
CA PHE A 221 3.61 1.49 -10.15
C PHE A 221 2.22 2.16 -10.20
N ASN A 222 1.66 2.25 -11.41
CA ASN A 222 0.31 2.78 -11.60
C ASN A 222 -0.74 1.71 -11.30
N MET A 223 -1.46 1.88 -10.19
CA MET A 223 -2.54 0.97 -9.75
C MET A 223 -3.82 1.10 -10.56
N ASN A 224 -4.00 2.21 -11.29
CA ASN A 224 -5.22 2.47 -12.06
C ASN A 224 -5.21 1.80 -13.45
N LYS A 225 -4.10 1.19 -13.85
CA LYS A 225 -4.02 0.41 -15.09
C LYS A 225 -4.38 -1.04 -14.78
N GLU A 226 -5.35 -1.55 -15.51
CA GLU A 226 -5.84 -2.92 -15.41
C GLU A 226 -4.67 -3.95 -15.50
N ASP A 227 -4.75 -4.99 -14.70
CA ASP A 227 -3.75 -6.05 -14.56
C ASP A 227 -2.35 -5.63 -14.07
N ASN A 228 -2.07 -4.34 -13.84
CA ASN A 228 -0.73 -3.92 -13.43
C ASN A 228 -0.31 -4.55 -12.10
N LEU A 229 -1.22 -4.69 -11.15
CA LEU A 229 -0.94 -5.33 -9.86
C LEU A 229 -0.53 -6.80 -10.06
N MET A 230 -1.26 -7.54 -10.89
CA MET A 230 -0.93 -8.93 -11.23
C MET A 230 0.42 -9.04 -11.94
N LYS A 231 0.68 -8.20 -12.94
CA LYS A 231 1.93 -8.18 -13.70
C LYS A 231 3.14 -7.91 -12.81
N VAL A 232 3.04 -6.92 -11.91
CA VAL A 232 4.12 -6.62 -10.94
C VAL A 232 4.38 -7.80 -10.02
N VAL A 233 3.35 -8.45 -9.50
CA VAL A 233 3.51 -9.62 -8.60
C VAL A 233 4.06 -10.84 -9.34
N SER A 234 3.78 -10.96 -10.63
CA SER A 234 4.34 -11.99 -11.52
C SER A 234 5.80 -11.74 -11.89
N GLY A 235 6.33 -10.54 -11.59
CA GLY A 235 7.73 -10.20 -11.87
C GLY A 235 7.96 -9.48 -13.20
N GLU A 236 6.91 -9.01 -13.85
CA GLU A 236 7.08 -8.15 -15.02
C GLU A 236 7.70 -6.81 -14.62
N ALA A 237 8.58 -6.28 -15.46
CA ALA A 237 9.28 -5.01 -15.25
C ALA A 237 8.34 -3.81 -15.43
N ILE A 238 7.31 -3.74 -14.59
CA ILE A 238 6.33 -2.64 -14.55
C ILE A 238 6.66 -1.74 -13.37
N GLY A 239 6.65 -0.43 -13.60
CA GLY A 239 6.96 0.53 -12.55
C GLY A 239 8.45 0.79 -12.39
N THR A 240 8.85 1.19 -11.19
CA THR A 240 10.23 1.39 -10.79
C THR A 240 10.55 0.57 -9.55
N LEU A 241 11.57 -0.26 -9.62
CA LEU A 241 12.09 -1.01 -8.48
C LEU A 241 13.08 -0.14 -7.70
N VAL A 242 12.87 -0.01 -6.38
CA VAL A 242 13.84 0.56 -5.44
C VAL A 242 14.37 -0.57 -4.56
N SER A 243 15.69 -0.73 -4.53
CA SER A 243 16.34 -1.78 -3.75
C SER A 243 17.73 -1.36 -3.28
N SER A 244 18.40 -2.21 -2.48
CA SER A 244 19.79 -1.96 -2.05
C SER A 244 20.80 -2.05 -3.20
N ARG A 245 20.43 -2.70 -4.31
CA ARG A 245 21.24 -2.83 -5.54
C ARG A 245 20.34 -2.49 -6.73
N ALA A 246 20.70 -1.44 -7.47
CA ALA A 246 20.05 -1.04 -8.73
C ALA A 246 20.54 -1.90 -9.88
#